data_9b89bf1bf3f65c7ae96d995eae757286
#
_entry.id   9b89bf1bf3f65c7ae96d995eae757286
#
_cell.length_a   1.000
_cell.length_b   1.000
_cell.length_c   1.000
_cell.angle_alpha   90.00
_cell.angle_beta   90.00
_cell.angle_gamma   90.00
#
_symmetry.space_group_name_H-M   'P 1'
#
loop_
_entity.id
_entity.type
_entity.pdbx_description
1 polymer ?
#
loop_
_entity_poly.entity_id
_entity_poly.type
_entity_poly.pdbx_seq_one_letter_code
_entity_poly.pdbx_strand_id
1 'polypeptide(L)'
;MPFTPKTPYLTTDGIIELYEEERFKGIVLIERKNEPKGLALPGGFVDVGERVEEALVREMQEETNLEVEISRLLGVYSDPKRDPRFHTASVVFVAQAQGQPKGGDDAKTAKVFALEEIPIDQLVFDHSAILKEYLRQHNTKR
;
A
#
# COMPACT_ATOMS: atom_id res chain seq x y z
N MET A 1 -18.05 14.77 27.74
CA MET A 1 -16.70 15.17 27.39
C MET A 1 -16.73 16.39 26.49
N PRO A 2 -16.24 17.51 26.96
CA PRO A 2 -16.29 18.72 26.14
C PRO A 2 -15.35 18.74 24.96
N PHE A 3 -14.35 17.84 24.91
CA PHE A 3 -13.37 17.83 23.84
C PHE A 3 -13.45 16.54 23.06
N THR A 4 -13.68 16.66 21.75
CA THR A 4 -13.61 15.54 20.82
C THR A 4 -12.50 15.83 19.80
N PRO A 5 -11.43 15.05 19.77
CA PRO A 5 -10.36 15.28 18.82
C PRO A 5 -10.85 15.17 17.38
N LYS A 6 -10.37 16.07 16.54
CA LYS A 6 -10.59 16.00 15.10
C LYS A 6 -9.23 15.75 14.46
N THR A 7 -9.07 14.59 13.88
CA THR A 7 -7.80 14.16 13.31
C THR A 7 -8.03 13.58 11.92
N PRO A 8 -6.99 13.53 11.10
CA PRO A 8 -7.07 12.75 9.86
C PRO A 8 -7.36 11.29 10.16
N TYR A 9 -7.95 10.60 9.20
CA TYR A 9 -8.08 9.14 9.30
C TYR A 9 -6.71 8.50 9.14
N LEU A 10 -6.45 7.48 9.96
CA LEU A 10 -5.19 6.74 9.89
C LEU A 10 -5.36 5.56 8.93
N THR A 11 -4.48 5.51 7.93
CA THR A 11 -4.46 4.41 6.96
C THR A 11 -3.07 3.81 6.91
N THR A 12 -2.94 2.69 6.21
CA THR A 12 -1.65 2.08 5.94
C THR A 12 -1.68 1.50 4.52
N ASP A 13 -0.56 1.59 3.84
CA ASP A 13 -0.38 1.05 2.50
C ASP A 13 0.90 0.24 2.46
N GLY A 14 0.93 -0.78 1.63
CA GLY A 14 2.08 -1.68 1.55
C GLY A 14 2.69 -1.77 0.16
N ILE A 15 4.00 -1.69 0.11
CA ILE A 15 4.76 -2.04 -1.08
C ILE A 15 5.22 -3.47 -0.86
N ILE A 16 4.52 -4.41 -1.49
CA ILE A 16 4.81 -5.84 -1.36
C ILE A 16 5.85 -6.22 -2.41
N GLU A 17 7.04 -6.53 -1.95
CA GLU A 17 8.08 -7.12 -2.81
C GLU A 17 7.77 -8.60 -2.94
N LEU A 18 7.36 -9.02 -4.12
CA LEU A 18 6.92 -10.39 -4.35
C LEU A 18 8.06 -11.24 -4.87
N TYR A 19 8.19 -12.42 -4.28
CA TYR A 19 9.18 -13.41 -4.68
C TYR A 19 8.48 -14.69 -5.10
N GLU A 20 9.00 -15.32 -6.14
CA GLU A 20 8.63 -16.67 -6.54
C GLU A 20 9.90 -17.48 -6.67
N GLU A 21 9.98 -18.59 -5.94
CA GLU A 21 11.17 -19.46 -5.96
C GLU A 21 12.45 -18.66 -5.71
N GLU A 22 12.39 -17.79 -4.69
CA GLU A 22 13.51 -16.94 -4.27
C GLU A 22 13.91 -15.86 -5.28
N ARG A 23 13.13 -15.67 -6.34
CA ARG A 23 13.38 -14.63 -7.33
C ARG A 23 12.46 -13.46 -7.12
N PHE A 24 13.03 -12.26 -7.08
CA PHE A 24 12.26 -11.03 -6.99
C PHE A 24 11.50 -10.80 -8.30
N LYS A 25 10.19 -10.68 -8.22
CA LYS A 25 9.33 -10.51 -9.40
C LYS A 25 8.85 -9.07 -9.59
N GLY A 26 8.83 -8.28 -8.54
CA GLY A 26 8.34 -6.92 -8.60
C GLY A 26 7.45 -6.61 -7.41
N ILE A 27 6.59 -5.62 -7.57
CA ILE A 27 5.67 -5.21 -6.50
C ILE A 27 4.23 -5.47 -6.91
N VAL A 28 3.36 -5.55 -5.90
CA VAL A 28 1.95 -5.85 -6.12
C VAL A 28 1.15 -4.57 -6.13
N LEU A 29 0.35 -4.38 -7.18
CA LEU A 29 -0.63 -3.30 -7.27
C LEU A 29 -2.02 -3.91 -7.36
N ILE A 30 -3.01 -3.17 -6.91
CA ILE A 30 -4.41 -3.57 -7.00
C ILE A 30 -5.16 -2.61 -7.93
N GLU A 31 -6.27 -3.11 -8.48
CA GLU A 31 -7.24 -2.27 -9.16
C GLU A 31 -8.41 -2.06 -8.20
N ARG A 32 -8.71 -0.80 -7.88
CA ARG A 32 -9.74 -0.47 -6.91
C ARG A 32 -11.13 -0.68 -7.49
N LYS A 33 -12.04 -1.23 -6.69
CA LYS A 33 -13.45 -1.38 -7.05
C LYS A 33 -14.22 -0.08 -6.86
N ASN A 34 -13.87 0.69 -5.82
CA ASN A 34 -14.59 1.89 -5.40
C ASN A 34 -13.81 3.16 -5.77
N GLU A 35 -14.51 4.29 -5.79
CA GLU A 35 -13.86 5.58 -6.07
C GLU A 35 -12.85 5.93 -4.97
N PRO A 36 -11.71 6.51 -5.32
CA PRO A 36 -11.22 6.71 -6.70
C PRO A 36 -10.80 5.37 -7.33
N LYS A 37 -11.32 5.12 -8.54
CA LYS A 37 -11.00 3.89 -9.26
C LYS A 37 -9.66 4.03 -9.97
N GLY A 38 -8.95 2.91 -10.11
CA GLY A 38 -7.67 2.85 -10.79
C GLY A 38 -6.69 2.00 -10.02
N LEU A 39 -5.44 2.03 -10.45
CA LEU A 39 -4.39 1.25 -9.82
C LEU A 39 -3.87 1.95 -8.57
N ALA A 40 -3.56 1.15 -7.57
CA ALA A 40 -3.11 1.64 -6.26
C ALA A 40 -2.24 0.62 -5.57
N LEU A 41 -1.50 1.08 -4.58
CA LEU A 41 -0.91 0.18 -3.58
C LEU A 41 -2.05 -0.43 -2.77
N PRO A 42 -1.94 -1.69 -2.36
CA PRO A 42 -2.91 -2.26 -1.43
C PRO A 42 -2.80 -1.59 -0.07
N GLY A 43 -3.92 -1.42 0.60
CA GLY A 43 -3.95 -0.79 1.92
C GLY A 43 -5.36 -0.45 2.34
N GLY A 44 -5.50 0.17 3.49
CA GLY A 44 -6.80 0.57 4.01
C GLY A 44 -6.69 1.21 5.37
N PHE A 45 -7.85 1.33 6.02
CA PHE A 45 -7.94 2.00 7.31
C PHE A 45 -7.40 1.12 8.44
N VAL A 46 -6.75 1.76 9.39
CA VAL A 46 -6.36 1.12 10.64
C VAL A 46 -7.57 1.14 11.57
N ASP A 47 -7.94 -0.01 12.11
CA ASP A 47 -9.07 -0.09 13.02
C ASP A 47 -8.66 0.37 14.43
N VAL A 48 -9.62 0.93 15.16
CA VAL A 48 -9.38 1.32 16.55
C VAL A 48 -8.93 0.09 17.34
N GLY A 49 -7.84 0.22 18.06
CA GLY A 49 -7.27 -0.88 18.85
C GLY A 49 -6.26 -1.70 18.10
N GLU A 50 -6.06 -1.44 16.81
CA GLU A 50 -5.13 -2.15 15.96
C GLU A 50 -3.82 -1.36 15.81
N ARG A 51 -2.69 -2.03 15.85
CA ARG A 51 -1.41 -1.39 15.51
C ARG A 51 -1.32 -1.23 13.99
N VAL A 52 -0.60 -0.22 13.53
CA VAL A 52 -0.45 -0.02 12.09
C VAL A 52 0.18 -1.24 11.40
N GLU A 53 1.11 -1.91 12.06
CA GLU A 53 1.73 -3.13 11.50
C GLU A 53 0.72 -4.26 11.38
N GLU A 54 -0.16 -4.41 12.36
CA GLU A 54 -1.23 -5.41 12.31
C GLU A 54 -2.21 -5.10 11.19
N ALA A 55 -2.57 -3.82 11.06
CA ALA A 55 -3.47 -3.37 10.00
C ALA A 55 -2.87 -3.67 8.62
N LEU A 56 -1.57 -3.43 8.46
CA LEU A 56 -0.93 -3.69 7.18
C LEU A 56 -1.03 -5.17 6.82
N VAL A 57 -0.65 -6.05 7.73
CA VAL A 57 -0.68 -7.49 7.45
C VAL A 57 -2.11 -7.93 7.12
N ARG A 58 -3.10 -7.44 7.87
CA ARG A 58 -4.51 -7.77 7.62
C ARG A 58 -4.96 -7.26 6.26
N GLU A 59 -4.67 -5.99 5.93
CA GLU A 59 -5.10 -5.41 4.65
C GLU A 59 -4.46 -6.12 3.47
N MET A 60 -3.18 -6.48 3.59
CA MET A 60 -2.51 -7.20 2.50
C MET A 60 -3.19 -8.56 2.28
N GLN A 61 -3.51 -9.26 3.36
CA GLN A 61 -4.23 -10.54 3.25
C GLN A 61 -5.60 -10.35 2.61
N GLU A 62 -6.34 -9.34 3.02
CA GLU A 62 -7.69 -9.10 2.52
C GLU A 62 -7.69 -8.72 1.04
N GLU A 63 -6.75 -7.89 0.61
CA GLU A 63 -6.76 -7.34 -0.74
C GLU A 63 -5.93 -8.12 -1.75
N THR A 64 -4.92 -8.86 -1.31
CA THR A 64 -4.03 -9.57 -2.22
C THR A 64 -3.95 -11.06 -1.98
N ASN A 65 -4.54 -11.54 -0.89
CA ASN A 65 -4.45 -12.95 -0.44
C ASN A 65 -3.00 -13.38 -0.17
N LEU A 66 -2.13 -12.45 0.18
CA LEU A 66 -0.75 -12.73 0.51
C LEU A 66 -0.50 -12.52 2.00
N GLU A 67 0.26 -13.42 2.60
CA GLU A 67 0.80 -13.23 3.93
C GLU A 67 2.13 -12.52 3.79
N VAL A 68 2.22 -11.32 4.35
CA VAL A 68 3.42 -10.50 4.20
C VAL A 68 4.22 -10.45 5.49
N GLU A 69 5.51 -10.23 5.33
CA GLU A 69 6.42 -9.94 6.43
C GLU A 69 6.95 -8.52 6.21
N ILE A 70 6.74 -7.66 7.20
CA ILE A 70 7.16 -6.27 7.09
C ILE A 70 8.68 -6.20 7.14
N SER A 71 9.28 -5.53 6.16
CA SER A 71 10.72 -5.33 6.09
C SER A 71 11.15 -4.04 6.77
N ARG A 72 10.43 -2.93 6.48
CA ARG A 72 10.77 -1.63 7.04
C ARG A 72 9.65 -0.63 6.82
N LEU A 73 9.71 0.44 7.58
CA LEU A 73 8.86 1.61 7.38
C LEU A 73 9.45 2.44 6.24
N LEU A 74 8.63 2.79 5.25
CA LEU A 74 9.03 3.71 4.20
C LEU A 74 8.84 5.16 4.64
N GLY A 75 7.69 5.47 5.20
CA GLY A 75 7.39 6.81 5.66
C GLY A 75 5.91 7.00 5.95
N VAL A 76 5.59 8.24 6.33
CA VAL A 76 4.20 8.65 6.57
C VAL A 76 3.85 9.71 5.52
N TYR A 77 2.72 9.52 4.87
CA TYR A 77 2.24 10.42 3.82
C TYR A 77 0.92 11.01 4.27
N SER A 78 0.90 12.31 4.48
CA SER A 78 -0.23 12.96 5.17
C SER A 78 -0.62 14.31 4.59
N ASP A 79 -0.27 14.59 3.34
CA ASP A 79 -0.71 15.82 2.71
C ASP A 79 -2.25 15.84 2.70
N PRO A 80 -2.88 16.96 3.12
CA PRO A 80 -4.34 17.04 3.15
C PRO A 80 -5.02 16.78 1.81
N LYS A 81 -4.30 16.94 0.71
CA LYS A 81 -4.85 16.78 -0.64
C LYS A 81 -4.58 15.40 -1.25
N ARG A 82 -3.89 14.52 -0.53
CA ARG A 82 -3.49 13.24 -1.09
C ARG A 82 -4.66 12.33 -1.44
N ASP A 83 -5.77 12.48 -0.74
CA ASP A 83 -6.98 11.66 -0.91
C ASP A 83 -8.14 12.61 -1.21
N PRO A 84 -8.83 12.47 -2.34
CA PRO A 84 -9.90 13.39 -2.70
C PRO A 84 -11.13 13.29 -1.82
N ARG A 85 -11.27 12.21 -1.05
CA ARG A 85 -12.46 11.97 -0.23
C ARG A 85 -12.41 12.72 1.11
N PHE A 86 -11.22 12.70 1.76
CA PHE A 86 -11.02 13.32 3.08
C PHE A 86 -9.53 13.21 3.44
N HIS A 87 -9.15 13.87 4.54
CA HIS A 87 -7.75 13.88 4.96
C HIS A 87 -7.38 12.53 5.56
N THR A 88 -6.39 11.88 5.00
CA THR A 88 -5.82 10.63 5.54
C THR A 88 -4.33 10.81 5.80
N ALA A 89 -3.84 10.07 6.79
CA ALA A 89 -2.41 9.93 7.04
C ALA A 89 -2.08 8.45 6.86
N SER A 90 -1.27 8.13 5.85
CA SER A 90 -0.93 6.75 5.55
C SER A 90 0.47 6.42 6.06
N VAL A 91 0.55 5.36 6.85
CA VAL A 91 1.83 4.77 7.25
C VAL A 91 2.18 3.72 6.20
N VAL A 92 3.26 3.94 5.47
CA VAL A 92 3.63 3.08 4.34
C VAL A 92 4.79 2.19 4.71
N PHE A 93 4.60 0.89 4.52
CA PHE A 93 5.63 -0.12 4.80
C PHE A 93 6.08 -0.80 3.51
N VAL A 94 7.34 -1.22 3.51
CA VAL A 94 7.83 -2.19 2.53
C VAL A 94 7.75 -3.56 3.20
N ALA A 95 7.20 -4.52 2.49
CA ALA A 95 7.01 -5.87 2.99
C ALA A 95 7.37 -6.88 1.92
N GLN A 96 7.55 -8.13 2.33
CA GLN A 96 7.88 -9.22 1.41
C GLN A 96 6.82 -10.30 1.49
N ALA A 97 6.58 -10.96 0.36
CA ALA A 97 5.67 -12.09 0.30
C ALA A 97 6.12 -13.06 -0.77
N GLN A 98 5.67 -14.30 -0.62
CA GLN A 98 5.87 -15.36 -1.60
C GLN A 98 4.52 -15.78 -2.15
N GLY A 99 4.47 -16.25 -3.38
CA GLY A 99 3.27 -16.79 -3.96
C GLY A 99 2.69 -15.93 -5.05
N GLN A 100 1.40 -16.06 -5.29
CA GLN A 100 0.71 -15.34 -6.35
C GLN A 100 -0.40 -14.49 -5.76
N PRO A 101 -0.42 -13.19 -6.07
CA PRO A 101 -1.48 -12.32 -5.56
C PRO A 101 -2.82 -12.62 -6.23
N LYS A 102 -3.90 -12.36 -5.48
CA LYS A 102 -5.25 -12.55 -5.97
C LYS A 102 -6.13 -11.50 -5.28
N GLY A 103 -6.95 -10.80 -6.05
CA GLY A 103 -7.81 -9.76 -5.51
C GLY A 103 -8.82 -10.27 -4.49
N GLY A 104 -9.29 -9.39 -3.65
CA GLY A 104 -10.30 -9.66 -2.64
C GLY A 104 -10.78 -8.35 -2.03
N ASP A 105 -11.88 -8.41 -1.27
CA ASP A 105 -12.51 -7.25 -0.64
C ASP A 105 -12.69 -6.09 -1.61
N ASP A 106 -12.03 -4.95 -1.38
CA ASP A 106 -12.15 -3.76 -2.22
C ASP A 106 -11.25 -3.80 -3.46
N ALA A 107 -10.46 -4.85 -3.62
CA ALA A 107 -9.57 -4.99 -4.77
C ALA A 107 -10.20 -5.89 -5.82
N LYS A 108 -10.42 -5.33 -7.02
CA LYS A 108 -10.92 -6.08 -8.16
C LYS A 108 -9.91 -7.10 -8.65
N THR A 109 -8.65 -6.70 -8.73
CA THR A 109 -7.53 -7.54 -9.11
C THR A 109 -6.32 -7.17 -8.28
N ALA A 110 -5.41 -8.13 -8.12
CA ALA A 110 -4.09 -7.89 -7.55
C ALA A 110 -3.08 -8.55 -8.47
N LYS A 111 -2.09 -7.78 -8.91
CA LYS A 111 -1.11 -8.25 -9.89
C LYS A 111 0.29 -7.77 -9.51
N VAL A 112 1.29 -8.59 -9.86
CA VAL A 112 2.69 -8.19 -9.71
C VAL A 112 3.13 -7.42 -10.96
N PHE A 113 3.90 -6.35 -10.73
CA PHE A 113 4.49 -5.55 -11.80
C PHE A 113 6.00 -5.54 -11.57
N ALA A 114 6.76 -5.92 -12.59
CA ALA A 114 8.21 -5.71 -12.56
C ALA A 114 8.47 -4.22 -12.39
N LEU A 115 9.57 -3.87 -11.73
CA LEU A 115 9.80 -2.46 -11.37
C LEU A 115 9.78 -1.53 -12.59
N GLU A 116 10.33 -1.97 -13.70
CA GLU A 116 10.37 -1.17 -14.93
C GLU A 116 9.02 -1.10 -15.66
N GLU A 117 8.05 -1.90 -15.23
CA GLU A 117 6.73 -1.95 -15.86
C GLU A 117 5.65 -1.23 -15.07
N ILE A 118 6.00 -0.66 -13.92
CA ILE A 118 5.03 0.05 -13.08
C ILE A 118 4.52 1.28 -13.82
N PRO A 119 3.18 1.42 -13.98
CA PRO A 119 2.61 2.62 -14.62
C PRO A 119 2.59 3.79 -13.63
N ILE A 120 3.76 4.33 -13.36
CA ILE A 120 4.04 5.23 -12.24
C ILE A 120 3.15 6.48 -12.23
N ASP A 121 2.73 6.96 -13.40
CA ASP A 121 1.92 8.17 -13.49
C ASP A 121 0.41 7.90 -13.54
N GLN A 122 0.00 6.64 -13.40
CA GLN A 122 -1.40 6.24 -13.51
C GLN A 122 -1.99 5.74 -12.20
N LEU A 123 -1.31 5.99 -11.10
CA LEU A 123 -1.76 5.53 -9.78
C LEU A 123 -2.64 6.57 -9.13
N VAL A 124 -3.63 6.11 -8.36
CA VAL A 124 -4.54 7.02 -7.64
C VAL A 124 -3.88 7.49 -6.34
N PHE A 125 -4.50 8.47 -5.70
CA PHE A 125 -3.97 9.13 -4.50
C PHE A 125 -2.59 9.73 -4.80
N ASP A 126 -1.70 9.69 -3.83
CA ASP A 126 -0.30 10.09 -4.01
C ASP A 126 0.62 8.88 -4.18
N HIS A 127 0.07 7.75 -4.63
CA HIS A 127 0.84 6.50 -4.72
C HIS A 127 1.99 6.60 -5.72
N SER A 128 1.88 7.45 -6.73
CA SER A 128 3.01 7.74 -7.63
C SER A 128 4.20 8.30 -6.86
N ALA A 129 3.95 9.27 -5.97
CA ALA A 129 5.02 9.87 -5.16
C ALA A 129 5.63 8.84 -4.21
N ILE A 130 4.80 8.00 -3.61
CA ILE A 130 5.27 6.93 -2.72
C ILE A 130 6.19 5.97 -3.47
N LEU A 131 5.77 5.52 -4.66
CA LEU A 131 6.58 4.59 -5.44
C LEU A 131 7.84 5.23 -5.99
N LYS A 132 7.81 6.52 -6.34
CA LYS A 132 9.04 7.21 -6.75
C LYS A 132 10.06 7.22 -5.62
N GLU A 133 9.63 7.44 -4.38
CA GLU A 133 10.53 7.40 -3.24
C GLU A 133 11.06 5.98 -3.01
N TYR A 134 10.19 4.98 -3.10
CA TYR A 134 10.61 3.60 -2.98
C TYR A 134 11.66 3.23 -4.03
N LEU A 135 11.42 3.60 -5.29
CA LEU A 135 12.35 3.30 -6.38
C LEU A 135 13.68 4.01 -6.20
N ARG A 136 13.66 5.25 -5.72
CA ARG A 136 14.88 6.00 -5.41
C ARG A 136 15.72 5.26 -4.37
N GLN A 137 15.09 4.80 -3.29
CA GLN A 137 15.77 4.06 -2.24
C GLN A 137 16.28 2.70 -2.72
N HIS A 138 15.48 2.02 -3.53
CA HIS A 138 15.83 0.72 -4.09
C HIS A 138 17.08 0.84 -4.98
N ASN A 139 17.13 1.84 -5.85
CA ASN A 139 18.26 2.06 -6.73
C ASN A 139 19.54 2.45 -5.97
N THR A 140 19.40 3.20 -4.88
CA THR A 140 20.54 3.65 -4.08
C THR A 140 21.23 2.50 -3.35
N LYS A 141 20.53 1.39 -3.10
CA LYS A 141 21.06 0.25 -2.35
C LYS A 141 21.86 -0.74 -3.19
N ARG A 142 21.98 -0.47 -4.43
CA ARG A 142 22.77 -1.33 -5.33
C ARG A 142 24.26 -1.08 -5.19
#